data_4f2210c7eb650fdb4be0fdb7a538143d
#
_entry.id   4f2210c7eb650fdb4be0fdb7a538143d
#
_cell.length_a   1.000
_cell.length_b   1.000
_cell.length_c   1.000
_cell.angle_alpha   90.00
_cell.angle_beta   90.00
_cell.angle_gamma   90.00
#
_symmetry.space_group_name_H-M   'P 1'
#
loop_
_entity.id
_entity.type
_entity.pdbx_description
1 polymer ?
#
loop_
_entity_poly.entity_id
_entity_poly.type
_entity_poly.pdbx_seq_one_letter_code
_entity_poly.pdbx_strand_id
1 'polypeptide(L)'
;MTTPWRSVQISDDAAGLVDSNLILNLNEPNRLGDVSWFKPGKYAGVWWSLHLQTESWAAGDQHGATTANTRRYIDFAADNGLIGVLVEGWNRGWNGDWFGWGREFEFAGASEDFDLDTLSDYAKKKGVQLILHHETGCAVSRYERQLSDAMTLAEKHGVHAIKTGYVCDSGQIQRQDVEGGPISREWHDGQWMSNHFLRVLQEAAKHRIAINSHEPIKDTGLRRTWPNWISREGARGMEYNAWGNPKNPPSHEVNLVYTRLLSGPMDYTPGVVSLKGRGDTPIPSTLARQLALYVVIYSPIQMLADLPEHYAEHPEVMPFLRAVPTDWESSQLVAGEVGEYAVMARRDRNSSAWYVGAITDEHGRQIDLPLSFLDPKRKYRAEIYRDGDDADFRSNPFAFASETRTVTAADRLQLRIAPGGGEAIRFVPLR
;
A
#
# COMPACT_ATOMS: atom_id res chain seq x y z
N MET A 1 0.71 33.95 -15.94
CA MET A 1 1.23 32.89 -15.04
C MET A 1 0.04 32.39 -14.23
N THR A 2 -0.26 31.09 -14.27
CA THR A 2 -1.35 30.50 -13.49
C THR A 2 -0.74 29.95 -12.20
N THR A 3 -1.24 30.37 -11.06
CA THR A 3 -0.80 29.83 -9.75
C THR A 3 -1.62 28.60 -9.38
N PRO A 4 -1.03 27.63 -8.66
CA PRO A 4 -1.81 26.49 -8.16
C PRO A 4 -2.80 26.94 -7.08
N TRP A 5 -3.89 26.17 -6.93
CA TRP A 5 -4.79 26.29 -5.81
C TRP A 5 -4.05 26.07 -4.49
N ARG A 6 -4.43 26.82 -3.49
CA ARG A 6 -4.03 26.59 -2.09
C ARG A 6 -5.30 26.43 -1.27
N SER A 7 -5.37 25.37 -0.51
CA SER A 7 -6.52 25.09 0.36
C SER A 7 -6.07 24.96 1.80
N VAL A 8 -6.94 25.36 2.72
CA VAL A 8 -6.82 25.09 4.15
C VAL A 8 -8.09 24.35 4.55
N GLN A 9 -7.92 23.16 5.10
CA GLN A 9 -9.01 22.36 5.63
C GLN A 9 -9.17 22.66 7.11
N ILE A 10 -10.37 23.04 7.52
CA ILE A 10 -10.72 23.38 8.90
C ILE A 10 -11.90 22.50 9.29
N SER A 11 -11.85 21.92 10.48
CA SER A 11 -12.92 21.12 11.06
C SER A 11 -12.99 21.36 12.57
N ASP A 12 -14.15 21.14 13.15
CA ASP A 12 -14.37 21.25 14.60
C ASP A 12 -13.76 20.06 15.37
N ASP A 13 -13.54 18.92 14.69
CA ASP A 13 -12.98 17.71 15.26
C ASP A 13 -12.12 16.92 14.28
N ALA A 14 -11.48 15.86 14.77
CA ALA A 14 -10.64 14.98 13.99
C ALA A 14 -11.42 14.21 12.91
N ALA A 15 -12.68 13.86 13.16
CA ALA A 15 -13.51 13.12 12.21
C ALA A 15 -13.79 13.95 10.95
N GLY A 16 -14.16 15.21 11.13
CA GLY A 16 -14.38 16.12 10.00
C GLY A 16 -13.12 16.42 9.17
N LEU A 17 -11.92 16.29 9.77
CA LEU A 17 -10.67 16.33 8.99
C LEU A 17 -10.52 15.08 8.11
N VAL A 18 -10.70 13.90 8.69
CA VAL A 18 -10.47 12.61 8.03
C VAL A 18 -11.52 12.33 6.95
N ASP A 19 -12.78 12.67 7.21
CA ASP A 19 -13.91 12.36 6.34
C ASP A 19 -14.08 13.38 5.18
N SER A 20 -13.23 14.39 5.09
CA SER A 20 -13.32 15.46 4.10
C SER A 20 -12.92 15.01 2.68
N ASN A 21 -13.74 15.40 1.71
CA ASN A 21 -13.46 15.25 0.28
C ASN A 21 -13.03 16.57 -0.40
N LEU A 22 -12.63 17.58 0.37
CA LEU A 22 -12.29 18.91 -0.14
C LEU A 22 -11.25 18.84 -1.26
N ILE A 23 -10.17 18.10 -1.07
CA ILE A 23 -9.08 18.03 -2.04
C ILE A 23 -9.51 17.42 -3.38
N LEU A 24 -10.43 16.44 -3.35
CA LEU A 24 -11.00 15.85 -4.57
C LEU A 24 -11.87 16.86 -5.30
N ASN A 25 -12.70 17.61 -4.57
CA ASN A 25 -13.65 18.55 -5.13
C ASN A 25 -12.98 19.74 -5.85
N LEU A 26 -11.70 19.99 -5.58
CA LEU A 26 -10.90 21.02 -6.26
C LEU A 26 -10.30 20.55 -7.60
N ASN A 27 -10.53 19.29 -7.99
CA ASN A 27 -10.01 18.72 -9.22
C ASN A 27 -11.14 18.50 -10.26
N GLU A 28 -10.75 18.50 -11.55
CA GLU A 28 -11.64 18.22 -12.65
C GLU A 28 -12.23 16.80 -12.56
N PRO A 29 -13.40 16.56 -13.17
CA PRO A 29 -13.98 15.24 -13.26
C PRO A 29 -13.07 14.20 -13.95
N ASN A 30 -13.39 12.93 -13.76
CA ASN A 30 -12.72 11.81 -14.41
C ASN A 30 -12.65 11.99 -15.94
N ARG A 31 -11.44 11.97 -16.50
CA ARG A 31 -11.15 12.08 -17.93
C ARG A 31 -11.00 10.74 -18.64
N LEU A 32 -10.92 9.63 -17.91
CA LEU A 32 -10.74 8.29 -18.50
C LEU A 32 -12.06 7.60 -18.85
N GLY A 33 -13.18 8.07 -18.26
CA GLY A 33 -14.47 7.40 -18.38
C GLY A 33 -14.48 6.07 -17.62
N ASP A 34 -14.58 4.94 -18.32
CA ASP A 34 -14.56 3.62 -17.73
C ASP A 34 -13.15 3.22 -17.27
N VAL A 35 -13.03 2.85 -16.01
CA VAL A 35 -11.80 2.34 -15.36
C VAL A 35 -11.96 0.92 -14.83
N SER A 36 -12.98 0.20 -15.23
CA SER A 36 -13.29 -1.18 -14.80
C SER A 36 -12.21 -2.21 -15.17
N TRP A 37 -11.28 -1.82 -16.02
CA TRP A 37 -10.10 -2.61 -16.38
C TRP A 37 -9.10 -2.79 -15.24
N PHE A 38 -9.15 -1.95 -14.19
CA PHE A 38 -8.42 -2.16 -12.95
C PHE A 38 -9.40 -2.46 -11.81
N LYS A 39 -9.10 -3.52 -11.04
CA LYS A 39 -9.88 -3.91 -9.86
C LYS A 39 -9.05 -3.68 -8.61
N PRO A 40 -9.58 -2.92 -7.62
CA PRO A 40 -8.96 -2.85 -6.30
C PRO A 40 -8.78 -4.24 -5.68
N GLY A 41 -7.71 -4.41 -4.92
CA GLY A 41 -7.46 -5.70 -4.28
C GLY A 41 -6.14 -5.76 -3.53
N LYS A 42 -5.89 -6.90 -2.91
CA LYS A 42 -4.63 -7.17 -2.23
C LYS A 42 -3.65 -7.89 -3.15
N TYR A 43 -2.37 -7.68 -2.92
CA TYR A 43 -1.28 -8.30 -3.66
C TYR A 43 -0.17 -8.78 -2.72
N ALA A 44 0.65 -9.70 -3.17
CA ALA A 44 1.90 -10.08 -2.52
C ALA A 44 3.09 -9.62 -3.38
N GLY A 45 4.33 -9.77 -2.92
CA GLY A 45 5.45 -9.39 -3.77
C GLY A 45 6.79 -9.95 -3.37
N VAL A 46 7.63 -10.12 -4.37
CA VAL A 46 9.08 -10.25 -4.20
C VAL A 46 9.58 -8.86 -3.82
N TRP A 47 9.60 -8.59 -2.54
CA TRP A 47 9.84 -7.25 -1.99
C TRP A 47 10.43 -7.27 -0.58
N TRP A 48 9.79 -7.94 0.41
CA TRP A 48 10.25 -7.90 1.80
C TRP A 48 11.60 -8.59 1.99
N SER A 49 11.83 -9.71 1.31
CA SER A 49 13.12 -10.40 1.28
C SER A 49 14.26 -9.51 0.79
N LEU A 50 13.97 -8.61 -0.17
CA LEU A 50 14.93 -7.65 -0.69
C LEU A 50 15.28 -6.58 0.38
N HIS A 51 14.28 -6.08 1.08
CA HIS A 51 14.48 -5.13 2.18
C HIS A 51 15.15 -5.77 3.40
N LEU A 52 14.91 -7.05 3.66
CA LEU A 52 15.62 -7.83 4.67
C LEU A 52 17.06 -8.14 4.27
N GLN A 53 17.43 -7.99 2.98
CA GLN A 53 18.71 -8.41 2.40
C GLN A 53 18.95 -9.93 2.48
N THR A 54 17.89 -10.72 2.53
CA THR A 54 17.97 -12.19 2.35
C THR A 54 17.97 -12.56 0.88
N GLU A 55 17.44 -11.69 0.03
CA GLU A 55 17.51 -11.71 -1.43
C GLU A 55 17.99 -10.34 -1.94
N SER A 56 18.31 -10.21 -3.23
CA SER A 56 18.78 -8.98 -3.87
C SER A 56 17.93 -8.59 -5.07
N TRP A 57 17.90 -7.28 -5.38
CA TRP A 57 17.34 -6.77 -6.65
C TRP A 57 18.21 -7.12 -7.84
N ALA A 58 19.54 -7.21 -7.63
CA ALA A 58 20.52 -7.48 -8.67
C ALA A 58 20.53 -8.96 -9.05
N ALA A 59 20.67 -9.25 -10.34
CA ALA A 59 20.86 -10.60 -10.85
C ALA A 59 22.14 -11.26 -10.26
N GLY A 60 22.06 -12.55 -9.98
CA GLY A 60 23.12 -13.34 -9.37
C GLY A 60 22.56 -14.39 -8.40
N ASP A 61 23.42 -14.96 -7.57
CA ASP A 61 23.08 -16.10 -6.69
C ASP A 61 21.96 -15.79 -5.66
N GLN A 62 21.78 -14.53 -5.31
CA GLN A 62 20.75 -14.09 -4.36
C GLN A 62 19.59 -13.37 -5.02
N HIS A 63 19.46 -13.41 -6.35
CA HIS A 63 18.42 -12.68 -7.05
C HIS A 63 17.01 -13.13 -6.63
N GLY A 64 16.23 -12.20 -6.07
CA GLY A 64 14.86 -12.47 -5.61
C GLY A 64 13.87 -12.61 -6.76
N ALA A 65 14.01 -11.82 -7.83
CA ALA A 65 13.09 -11.79 -8.95
C ALA A 65 13.39 -12.89 -10.00
N THR A 66 13.64 -14.12 -9.55
CA THR A 66 13.77 -15.25 -10.49
C THR A 66 12.41 -15.79 -10.92
N THR A 67 12.37 -16.47 -12.07
CA THR A 67 11.18 -17.17 -12.55
C THR A 67 10.64 -18.16 -11.51
N ALA A 68 11.52 -18.93 -10.87
CA ALA A 68 11.12 -19.93 -9.88
C ALA A 68 10.52 -19.30 -8.62
N ASN A 69 11.15 -18.26 -8.07
CA ASN A 69 10.67 -17.59 -6.88
C ASN A 69 9.36 -16.83 -7.15
N THR A 70 9.26 -16.14 -8.29
CA THR A 70 8.02 -15.43 -8.67
C THR A 70 6.84 -16.39 -8.81
N ARG A 71 7.03 -17.61 -9.34
CA ARG A 71 5.98 -18.62 -9.38
C ARG A 71 5.47 -18.99 -7.98
N ARG A 72 6.36 -19.13 -6.99
CA ARG A 72 5.98 -19.38 -5.59
C ARG A 72 5.06 -18.28 -5.05
N TYR A 73 5.35 -17.01 -5.36
CA TYR A 73 4.49 -15.88 -4.97
C TYR A 73 3.17 -15.87 -5.73
N ILE A 74 3.15 -16.26 -7.02
CA ILE A 74 1.91 -16.40 -7.79
C ILE A 74 1.02 -17.49 -7.19
N ASP A 75 1.57 -18.64 -6.79
CA ASP A 75 0.82 -19.70 -6.12
C ASP A 75 0.25 -19.19 -4.78
N PHE A 76 1.06 -18.56 -3.97
CA PHE A 76 0.61 -17.94 -2.70
C PHE A 76 -0.52 -16.92 -2.93
N ALA A 77 -0.40 -16.07 -3.94
CA ALA A 77 -1.43 -15.08 -4.26
C ALA A 77 -2.75 -15.74 -4.68
N ALA A 78 -2.68 -16.75 -5.54
CA ALA A 78 -3.84 -17.50 -6.00
C ALA A 78 -4.56 -18.24 -4.85
N ASP A 79 -3.80 -18.91 -3.98
CA ASP A 79 -4.33 -19.67 -2.84
C ASP A 79 -5.00 -18.77 -1.78
N ASN A 80 -4.63 -17.49 -1.76
CA ASN A 80 -5.15 -16.50 -0.80
C ASN A 80 -6.13 -15.47 -1.42
N GLY A 81 -6.51 -15.65 -2.70
CA GLY A 81 -7.47 -14.75 -3.37
C GLY A 81 -6.93 -13.33 -3.59
N LEU A 82 -5.61 -13.18 -3.74
CA LEU A 82 -4.98 -11.91 -4.06
C LEU A 82 -5.07 -11.63 -5.57
N ILE A 83 -5.10 -10.35 -5.93
CA ILE A 83 -5.24 -9.95 -7.34
C ILE A 83 -3.92 -10.00 -8.12
N GLY A 84 -2.78 -9.91 -7.44
CA GLY A 84 -1.50 -9.78 -8.13
C GLY A 84 -0.27 -10.09 -7.31
N VAL A 85 0.85 -10.11 -8.01
CA VAL A 85 2.19 -10.25 -7.45
C VAL A 85 3.07 -9.13 -7.98
N LEU A 86 3.56 -8.29 -7.08
CA LEU A 86 4.61 -7.31 -7.36
C LEU A 86 5.96 -8.03 -7.49
N VAL A 87 6.74 -7.67 -8.50
CA VAL A 87 8.10 -8.18 -8.64
C VAL A 87 9.06 -7.01 -8.80
N GLU A 88 9.83 -6.73 -7.78
CA GLU A 88 10.97 -5.80 -7.87
C GLU A 88 12.22 -6.55 -8.30
N GLY A 89 13.10 -5.94 -9.07
CA GLY A 89 14.28 -6.60 -9.63
C GLY A 89 14.05 -7.37 -10.94
N TRP A 90 12.82 -7.41 -11.47
CA TRP A 90 12.46 -8.19 -12.64
C TRP A 90 13.20 -7.78 -13.93
N ASN A 91 13.56 -6.50 -14.05
CA ASN A 91 14.15 -5.90 -15.26
C ASN A 91 15.67 -5.74 -15.14
N ARG A 92 16.34 -5.51 -16.25
CA ARG A 92 17.78 -5.26 -16.27
C ARG A 92 18.15 -3.89 -15.70
N GLY A 93 19.36 -3.78 -15.17
CA GLY A 93 19.96 -2.53 -14.69
C GLY A 93 20.18 -2.43 -13.19
N TRP A 94 19.85 -3.47 -12.43
CA TRP A 94 20.04 -3.50 -10.98
C TRP A 94 21.47 -3.83 -10.52
N ASN A 95 22.31 -4.37 -11.41
CA ASN A 95 23.69 -4.75 -11.11
C ASN A 95 24.66 -3.56 -11.03
N GLY A 96 24.23 -2.39 -11.52
CA GLY A 96 25.01 -1.17 -11.50
C GLY A 96 24.79 -0.32 -10.25
N ASP A 97 25.27 0.92 -10.31
CA ASP A 97 25.00 1.94 -9.29
C ASP A 97 23.59 2.53 -9.46
N TRP A 98 22.58 1.72 -9.13
CA TRP A 98 21.18 2.13 -9.29
C TRP A 98 20.73 3.14 -8.24
N PHE A 99 21.27 3.02 -7.01
CA PHE A 99 20.90 3.90 -5.91
C PHE A 99 21.47 5.31 -6.14
N GLY A 100 20.61 6.21 -6.55
CA GLY A 100 20.96 7.60 -6.84
C GLY A 100 21.40 7.88 -8.30
N TRP A 101 21.53 6.87 -9.17
CA TRP A 101 21.88 7.07 -10.58
C TRP A 101 20.89 6.48 -11.57
N GLY A 102 20.52 5.20 -11.47
CA GLY A 102 19.52 4.52 -12.29
C GLY A 102 19.77 4.54 -13.81
N ARG A 103 21.02 4.78 -14.25
CA ARG A 103 21.34 5.00 -15.67
C ARG A 103 21.33 3.74 -16.52
N GLU A 104 21.34 2.57 -15.90
CA GLU A 104 21.39 1.28 -16.59
C GLU A 104 20.03 0.61 -16.71
N PHE A 105 18.99 1.14 -16.05
CA PHE A 105 17.66 0.56 -16.08
C PHE A 105 17.09 0.44 -17.49
N GLU A 106 16.59 -0.75 -17.80
CA GLU A 106 15.83 -1.08 -18.99
C GLU A 106 14.41 -1.49 -18.60
N PHE A 107 13.42 -0.67 -18.95
CA PHE A 107 12.03 -0.86 -18.54
C PHE A 107 11.21 -1.75 -19.51
N ALA A 108 11.82 -2.16 -20.63
CA ALA A 108 11.26 -3.10 -21.58
C ALA A 108 12.13 -4.36 -21.75
N GLY A 109 13.03 -4.63 -20.79
CA GLY A 109 13.95 -5.76 -20.82
C GLY A 109 13.99 -6.51 -19.49
N ALA A 110 13.54 -7.77 -19.48
CA ALA A 110 13.61 -8.63 -18.32
C ALA A 110 15.06 -9.08 -18.02
N SER A 111 15.37 -9.37 -16.76
CA SER A 111 16.60 -10.05 -16.34
C SER A 111 16.66 -11.46 -16.97
N GLU A 112 17.87 -12.02 -17.15
CA GLU A 112 18.06 -13.28 -17.88
C GLU A 112 17.37 -14.48 -17.22
N ASP A 113 17.23 -14.46 -15.90
CA ASP A 113 16.60 -15.48 -15.08
C ASP A 113 15.12 -15.21 -14.77
N PHE A 114 14.54 -14.16 -15.37
CA PHE A 114 13.14 -13.77 -15.26
C PHE A 114 12.41 -13.95 -16.60
N ASP A 115 11.72 -15.07 -16.76
CA ASP A 115 10.92 -15.36 -17.94
C ASP A 115 9.52 -14.72 -17.85
N LEU A 116 9.41 -13.48 -18.34
CA LEU A 116 8.18 -12.69 -18.28
C LEU A 116 7.03 -13.33 -19.07
N ASP A 117 7.30 -13.94 -20.23
CA ASP A 117 6.27 -14.62 -21.05
C ASP A 117 5.68 -15.80 -20.28
N THR A 118 6.53 -16.70 -19.76
CA THR A 118 6.09 -17.86 -18.96
C THR A 118 5.35 -17.45 -17.70
N LEU A 119 5.84 -16.44 -16.99
CA LEU A 119 5.23 -15.98 -15.73
C LEU A 119 3.89 -15.31 -15.95
N SER A 120 3.74 -14.51 -17.00
CA SER A 120 2.47 -13.85 -17.35
C SER A 120 1.40 -14.87 -17.70
N ASP A 121 1.74 -15.88 -18.50
CA ASP A 121 0.83 -16.98 -18.83
C ASP A 121 0.46 -17.81 -17.60
N TYR A 122 1.41 -18.06 -16.71
CA TYR A 122 1.18 -18.79 -15.47
C TYR A 122 0.25 -18.02 -14.52
N ALA A 123 0.53 -16.75 -14.29
CA ALA A 123 -0.28 -15.88 -13.45
C ALA A 123 -1.73 -15.80 -13.97
N LYS A 124 -1.90 -15.60 -15.27
CA LYS A 124 -3.22 -15.58 -15.92
C LYS A 124 -3.99 -16.89 -15.72
N LYS A 125 -3.33 -18.06 -15.85
CA LYS A 125 -3.96 -19.38 -15.60
C LYS A 125 -4.40 -19.55 -14.14
N LYS A 126 -3.71 -18.89 -13.20
CA LYS A 126 -4.02 -18.88 -11.76
C LYS A 126 -5.04 -17.81 -11.36
N GLY A 127 -5.48 -16.95 -12.30
CA GLY A 127 -6.37 -15.81 -12.00
C GLY A 127 -5.70 -14.66 -11.27
N VAL A 128 -4.37 -14.56 -11.36
CA VAL A 128 -3.52 -13.54 -10.74
C VAL A 128 -2.86 -12.72 -11.86
N GLN A 129 -2.48 -11.48 -11.61
CA GLN A 129 -1.68 -10.67 -12.54
C GLN A 129 -0.28 -10.39 -11.98
N LEU A 130 0.68 -10.10 -12.83
CA LEU A 130 1.93 -9.49 -12.43
C LEU A 130 1.72 -7.98 -12.22
N ILE A 131 2.43 -7.43 -11.25
CA ILE A 131 2.59 -6.01 -11.02
C ILE A 131 4.08 -5.72 -11.22
N LEU A 132 4.43 -4.98 -12.27
CA LEU A 132 5.82 -4.67 -12.55
C LEU A 132 6.28 -3.47 -11.72
N HIS A 133 7.57 -3.41 -11.43
CA HIS A 133 8.22 -2.30 -10.76
C HIS A 133 9.11 -1.54 -11.72
N HIS A 134 8.96 -0.22 -11.78
CA HIS A 134 9.81 0.67 -12.57
C HIS A 134 10.54 1.63 -11.62
N GLU A 135 11.68 1.19 -11.07
CA GLU A 135 12.58 2.07 -10.33
C GLU A 135 13.37 2.96 -11.28
N THR A 136 13.37 4.25 -11.03
CA THR A 136 14.09 5.20 -11.89
C THR A 136 15.42 5.64 -11.29
N GLY A 137 15.63 5.43 -9.99
CA GLY A 137 16.68 6.13 -9.27
C GLY A 137 16.57 7.63 -9.51
N CYS A 138 17.65 8.30 -9.83
CA CYS A 138 17.63 9.70 -10.25
C CYS A 138 17.42 9.90 -11.77
N ALA A 139 17.43 8.84 -12.60
CA ALA A 139 17.50 8.94 -14.06
C ALA A 139 16.12 9.07 -14.74
N VAL A 140 15.29 10.01 -14.28
CA VAL A 140 13.89 10.17 -14.70
C VAL A 140 13.76 10.40 -16.21
N SER A 141 14.64 11.20 -16.84
CA SER A 141 14.59 11.38 -18.30
C SER A 141 14.88 10.10 -19.08
N ARG A 142 15.66 9.17 -18.50
CA ARG A 142 15.85 7.84 -19.12
C ARG A 142 14.57 7.03 -19.10
N TYR A 143 13.83 7.06 -17.97
CA TYR A 143 12.53 6.44 -17.87
C TYR A 143 11.54 7.03 -18.90
N GLU A 144 11.47 8.36 -19.01
CA GLU A 144 10.59 9.03 -19.98
C GLU A 144 10.84 8.59 -21.42
N ARG A 145 12.11 8.39 -21.82
CA ARG A 145 12.45 7.92 -23.17
C ARG A 145 11.98 6.49 -23.44
N GLN A 146 11.89 5.65 -22.42
CA GLN A 146 11.46 4.25 -22.54
C GLN A 146 9.97 4.06 -22.18
N LEU A 147 9.27 5.10 -21.75
CA LEU A 147 7.95 5.01 -21.13
C LEU A 147 6.92 4.31 -22.03
N SER A 148 6.88 4.68 -23.31
CA SER A 148 5.96 4.07 -24.28
C SER A 148 6.24 2.58 -24.52
N ASP A 149 7.50 2.20 -24.65
CA ASP A 149 7.90 0.81 -24.86
C ASP A 149 7.63 -0.04 -23.61
N ALA A 150 7.90 0.53 -22.44
CA ALA A 150 7.63 -0.10 -21.17
C ALA A 150 6.12 -0.38 -20.94
N MET A 151 5.27 0.60 -21.27
CA MET A 151 3.80 0.44 -21.16
C MET A 151 3.27 -0.54 -22.21
N THR A 152 3.82 -0.54 -23.42
CA THR A 152 3.50 -1.52 -24.49
C THR A 152 3.86 -2.94 -24.07
N LEU A 153 5.04 -3.13 -23.47
CA LEU A 153 5.43 -4.44 -22.91
C LEU A 153 4.45 -4.89 -21.83
N ALA A 154 4.13 -4.02 -20.88
CA ALA A 154 3.22 -4.32 -19.80
C ALA A 154 1.82 -4.72 -20.32
N GLU A 155 1.25 -3.97 -21.25
CA GLU A 155 -0.03 -4.28 -21.90
C GLU A 155 0.01 -5.64 -22.60
N LYS A 156 1.06 -5.93 -23.39
CA LYS A 156 1.25 -7.22 -24.07
C LYS A 156 1.17 -8.40 -23.10
N HIS A 157 1.67 -8.24 -21.89
CA HIS A 157 1.69 -9.27 -20.85
C HIS A 157 0.47 -9.23 -19.90
N GLY A 158 -0.53 -8.40 -20.19
CA GLY A 158 -1.75 -8.30 -19.37
C GLY A 158 -1.51 -7.70 -17.99
N VAL A 159 -0.48 -6.87 -17.86
CA VAL A 159 -0.18 -6.11 -16.65
C VAL A 159 -1.09 -4.88 -16.58
N HIS A 160 -1.89 -4.76 -15.53
CA HIS A 160 -2.81 -3.64 -15.34
C HIS A 160 -2.42 -2.72 -14.18
N ALA A 161 -1.32 -2.99 -13.51
CA ALA A 161 -0.77 -2.13 -12.47
C ALA A 161 0.77 -2.11 -12.52
N ILE A 162 1.34 -0.92 -12.34
CA ILE A 162 2.79 -0.72 -12.23
C ILE A 162 3.06 0.09 -10.96
N LYS A 163 4.04 -0.37 -10.16
CA LYS A 163 4.66 0.42 -9.11
C LYS A 163 5.81 1.21 -9.73
N THR A 164 5.83 2.53 -9.54
CA THR A 164 6.98 3.36 -9.94
C THR A 164 7.77 3.77 -8.72
N GLY A 165 9.10 3.80 -8.81
CA GLY A 165 10.03 4.23 -7.77
C GLY A 165 10.92 5.37 -8.23
N TYR A 166 11.30 6.24 -7.31
CA TYR A 166 12.13 7.42 -7.55
C TYR A 166 13.14 7.61 -6.41
N VAL A 167 13.85 6.53 -6.05
CA VAL A 167 14.82 6.53 -4.96
C VAL A 167 15.98 7.45 -5.32
N CYS A 168 15.93 8.68 -4.84
CA CYS A 168 16.85 9.74 -5.20
C CYS A 168 16.84 10.86 -4.15
N ASP A 169 17.98 11.48 -3.88
CA ASP A 169 18.03 12.72 -3.10
C ASP A 169 17.22 13.81 -3.80
N SER A 170 16.45 14.57 -3.04
CA SER A 170 15.41 15.47 -3.54
C SER A 170 15.86 16.52 -4.56
N GLY A 171 17.12 16.90 -4.58
CA GLY A 171 17.70 17.86 -5.55
C GLY A 171 18.55 17.20 -6.63
N GLN A 172 18.54 15.86 -6.78
CA GLN A 172 19.43 15.14 -7.67
C GLN A 172 18.72 14.51 -8.88
N ILE A 173 17.42 14.73 -9.04
CA ILE A 173 16.67 14.24 -10.21
C ILE A 173 17.36 14.68 -11.51
N GLN A 174 17.66 13.72 -12.37
CA GLN A 174 18.35 13.96 -13.62
C GLN A 174 17.34 14.28 -14.73
N ARG A 175 17.42 15.52 -15.22
CA ARG A 175 16.76 15.95 -16.45
C ARG A 175 17.76 16.03 -17.58
N GLN A 176 17.45 15.36 -18.67
CA GLN A 176 18.25 15.35 -19.89
C GLN A 176 17.31 15.48 -21.09
N ASP A 177 17.16 16.70 -21.61
CA ASP A 177 16.18 17.00 -22.65
C ASP A 177 16.51 16.32 -24.00
N VAL A 178 17.80 16.04 -24.26
CA VAL A 178 18.28 15.32 -25.45
C VAL A 178 19.21 14.20 -24.99
N GLU A 179 19.05 13.01 -25.53
CA GLU A 179 19.92 11.87 -25.22
C GLU A 179 21.40 12.18 -25.53
N GLY A 180 22.28 11.84 -24.59
CA GLY A 180 23.70 12.21 -24.66
C GLY A 180 24.02 13.68 -24.41
N GLY A 181 23.01 14.53 -24.25
CA GLY A 181 23.17 15.95 -23.95
C GLY A 181 23.49 16.23 -22.47
N PRO A 182 23.61 17.50 -22.09
CA PRO A 182 23.91 17.87 -20.72
C PRO A 182 22.77 17.47 -19.76
N ILE A 183 23.15 17.07 -18.54
CA ILE A 183 22.21 16.74 -17.47
C ILE A 183 22.07 17.99 -16.59
N SER A 184 20.83 18.47 -16.42
CA SER A 184 20.43 19.41 -15.39
C SER A 184 19.86 18.67 -14.19
N ARG A 185 19.81 19.37 -13.03
CA ARG A 185 19.24 18.83 -11.80
C ARG A 185 17.91 19.49 -11.52
N GLU A 186 16.93 18.66 -11.19
CA GLU A 186 15.59 19.12 -10.83
C GLU A 186 15.28 18.76 -9.38
N TRP A 187 14.42 19.55 -8.77
CA TRP A 187 13.90 19.27 -7.45
C TRP A 187 12.77 18.24 -7.55
N HIS A 188 12.76 17.26 -6.66
CA HIS A 188 11.78 16.15 -6.65
C HIS A 188 10.33 16.66 -6.65
N ASP A 189 10.01 17.68 -5.86
CA ASP A 189 8.67 18.27 -5.78
C ASP A 189 8.51 19.50 -6.70
N GLY A 190 9.41 19.67 -7.66
CA GLY A 190 9.39 20.77 -8.62
C GLY A 190 8.35 20.60 -9.71
N GLN A 191 8.15 21.67 -10.48
CA GLN A 191 7.16 21.68 -11.57
C GLN A 191 7.48 20.65 -12.67
N TRP A 192 8.76 20.41 -12.96
CA TRP A 192 9.16 19.43 -13.96
C TRP A 192 8.73 18.01 -13.56
N MET A 193 8.98 17.62 -12.30
CA MET A 193 8.55 16.34 -11.75
C MET A 193 7.03 16.23 -11.64
N SER A 194 6.33 17.29 -11.23
CA SER A 194 4.86 17.30 -11.25
C SER A 194 4.30 17.01 -12.64
N ASN A 195 4.92 17.55 -13.68
CA ASN A 195 4.57 17.26 -15.07
C ASN A 195 4.99 15.84 -15.49
N HIS A 196 6.11 15.33 -14.97
CA HIS A 196 6.55 13.96 -15.20
C HIS A 196 5.51 12.95 -14.71
N PHE A 197 5.08 13.07 -13.45
CA PHE A 197 4.03 12.18 -12.89
C PHE A 197 2.75 12.23 -13.74
N LEU A 198 2.35 13.40 -14.21
CA LEU A 198 1.19 13.51 -15.11
C LEU A 198 1.42 12.82 -16.45
N ARG A 199 2.60 12.94 -17.05
CA ARG A 199 2.95 12.23 -18.31
C ARG A 199 2.89 10.71 -18.14
N VAL A 200 3.43 10.19 -17.02
CA VAL A 200 3.36 8.76 -16.70
C VAL A 200 1.91 8.28 -16.61
N LEU A 201 1.03 9.03 -15.91
CA LEU A 201 -0.38 8.68 -15.81
C LEU A 201 -1.09 8.66 -17.16
N GLN A 202 -0.80 9.68 -17.99
CA GLN A 202 -1.42 9.80 -19.31
C GLN A 202 -0.97 8.69 -20.25
N GLU A 203 0.31 8.32 -20.22
CA GLU A 203 0.82 7.21 -21.03
C GLU A 203 0.24 5.88 -20.55
N ALA A 204 0.32 5.60 -19.24
CA ALA A 204 -0.23 4.40 -18.64
C ALA A 204 -1.74 4.22 -18.92
N ALA A 205 -2.51 5.33 -18.93
CA ALA A 205 -3.94 5.29 -19.24
C ALA A 205 -4.24 4.81 -20.66
N LYS A 206 -3.39 5.11 -21.65
CA LYS A 206 -3.55 4.63 -23.05
C LYS A 206 -3.47 3.09 -23.11
N HIS A 207 -2.68 2.48 -22.23
CA HIS A 207 -2.43 1.05 -22.14
C HIS A 207 -3.31 0.37 -21.05
N ARG A 208 -4.26 1.08 -20.45
CA ARG A 208 -5.11 0.58 -19.35
C ARG A 208 -4.30 0.06 -18.17
N ILE A 209 -3.32 0.86 -17.74
CA ILE A 209 -2.43 0.57 -16.62
C ILE A 209 -2.67 1.58 -15.51
N ALA A 210 -2.83 1.08 -14.29
CA ALA A 210 -2.89 1.85 -13.06
C ALA A 210 -1.48 2.04 -12.48
N ILE A 211 -1.25 3.19 -11.86
CA ILE A 211 0.05 3.57 -11.30
C ILE A 211 -0.06 3.67 -9.78
N ASN A 212 0.84 2.97 -9.09
CA ASN A 212 1.13 3.10 -7.68
C ASN A 212 2.52 3.73 -7.53
N SER A 213 2.60 4.99 -7.14
CA SER A 213 3.88 5.71 -7.09
C SER A 213 4.50 5.67 -5.71
N HIS A 214 5.74 5.18 -5.60
CA HIS A 214 6.61 5.36 -4.45
C HIS A 214 7.52 6.57 -4.65
N GLU A 215 8.04 7.16 -3.57
CA GLU A 215 8.68 8.49 -3.54
C GLU A 215 7.90 9.53 -4.36
N PRO A 216 6.58 9.64 -4.20
CA PRO A 216 5.76 10.51 -5.04
C PRO A 216 5.78 11.95 -4.56
N ILE A 217 5.41 12.87 -5.44
CA ILE A 217 4.96 14.20 -5.02
C ILE A 217 3.70 14.09 -4.16
N LYS A 218 3.46 15.11 -3.32
CA LYS A 218 2.25 15.20 -2.49
C LYS A 218 0.98 15.04 -3.34
N ASP A 219 0.04 14.23 -2.85
CA ASP A 219 -1.27 14.09 -3.49
C ASP A 219 -2.08 15.39 -3.38
N THR A 220 -2.58 15.86 -4.51
CA THR A 220 -3.40 17.06 -4.67
C THR A 220 -4.84 16.74 -5.08
N GLY A 221 -5.25 15.46 -4.98
CA GLY A 221 -6.56 14.99 -5.41
C GLY A 221 -6.66 14.72 -6.91
N LEU A 222 -5.55 14.74 -7.64
CA LEU A 222 -5.50 14.53 -9.10
C LEU A 222 -6.06 13.15 -9.52
N ARG A 223 -6.13 12.19 -8.60
CA ARG A 223 -6.76 10.88 -8.80
C ARG A 223 -8.25 10.97 -9.15
N ARG A 224 -8.93 12.08 -8.87
CA ARG A 224 -10.29 12.30 -9.36
C ARG A 224 -10.33 12.46 -10.88
N THR A 225 -9.37 13.19 -11.45
CA THR A 225 -9.24 13.45 -12.88
C THR A 225 -8.59 12.27 -13.61
N TRP A 226 -7.59 11.67 -12.99
CA TRP A 226 -6.82 10.53 -13.48
C TRP A 226 -6.92 9.37 -12.49
N PRO A 227 -8.05 8.64 -12.45
CA PRO A 227 -8.29 7.58 -11.48
C PRO A 227 -7.36 6.38 -11.60
N ASN A 228 -6.57 6.28 -12.66
CA ASN A 228 -5.48 5.33 -12.77
C ASN A 228 -4.28 5.65 -11.86
N TRP A 229 -4.25 6.79 -11.18
CA TRP A 229 -3.32 7.01 -10.07
C TRP A 229 -3.91 6.42 -8.79
N ILE A 230 -3.76 5.10 -8.64
CA ILE A 230 -4.51 4.32 -7.65
C ILE A 230 -4.01 4.49 -6.22
N SER A 231 -2.69 4.65 -6.04
CA SER A 231 -2.09 4.85 -4.72
C SER A 231 -0.74 5.54 -4.82
N ARG A 232 -0.22 5.99 -3.69
CA ARG A 232 1.11 6.59 -3.54
C ARG A 232 1.66 6.26 -2.17
N GLU A 233 2.98 6.08 -2.04
CA GLU A 233 3.58 6.01 -0.71
C GLU A 233 3.55 7.39 -0.01
N GLY A 234 4.51 8.26 -0.25
CA GLY A 234 4.57 9.66 0.16
C GLY A 234 4.72 9.92 1.66
N ALA A 235 5.09 8.91 2.43
CA ALA A 235 5.56 8.95 3.82
C ALA A 235 6.25 7.63 4.13
N ARG A 236 6.96 7.51 5.26
CA ARG A 236 7.59 6.26 5.66
C ARG A 236 6.53 5.16 5.78
N GLY A 237 6.66 4.11 4.95
CA GLY A 237 5.85 2.91 5.00
C GLY A 237 6.48 1.83 5.88
N MET A 238 5.99 0.58 5.75
CA MET A 238 6.53 -0.59 6.44
C MET A 238 7.99 -0.85 6.04
N GLU A 239 8.38 -0.49 4.83
CA GLU A 239 9.75 -0.60 4.32
C GLU A 239 10.79 -0.04 5.28
N TYR A 240 10.53 1.14 5.85
CA TYR A 240 11.44 1.78 6.80
C TYR A 240 11.66 0.91 8.05
N ASN A 241 10.70 0.08 8.43
CA ASN A 241 10.84 -0.85 9.54
C ASN A 241 11.80 -2.03 9.24
N ALA A 242 12.15 -2.26 7.97
CA ALA A 242 13.20 -3.23 7.66
C ALA A 242 14.58 -2.77 8.14
N TRP A 243 14.94 -1.51 7.88
CA TRP A 243 16.30 -0.98 8.00
C TRP A 243 16.42 0.30 8.81
N GLY A 244 15.33 0.99 9.11
CA GLY A 244 15.34 2.25 9.84
C GLY A 244 15.88 2.12 11.27
N ASN A 245 16.60 3.15 11.73
CA ASN A 245 17.09 3.25 13.11
C ASN A 245 17.01 4.71 13.61
N PRO A 246 16.10 5.04 14.55
CA PRO A 246 15.04 4.15 15.05
C PRO A 246 14.01 3.80 13.96
N LYS A 247 13.33 2.65 14.14
CA LYS A 247 12.19 2.26 13.30
C LYS A 247 10.99 3.20 13.50
N ASN A 248 9.95 3.06 12.67
CA ASN A 248 8.71 3.80 12.88
C ASN A 248 8.12 3.48 14.25
N PRO A 249 7.88 4.46 15.12
CA PRO A 249 7.20 4.24 16.38
C PRO A 249 5.69 3.99 16.12
N PRO A 250 4.94 3.35 17.04
CA PRO A 250 3.49 3.15 16.89
C PRO A 250 2.69 4.43 16.64
N SER A 251 3.11 5.56 17.21
CA SER A 251 2.52 6.87 16.96
C SER A 251 2.66 7.34 15.51
N HIS A 252 3.59 6.76 14.72
CA HIS A 252 3.76 7.13 13.32
C HIS A 252 2.51 6.80 12.49
N GLU A 253 2.02 5.56 12.53
CA GLU A 253 0.83 5.17 11.76
C GLU A 253 -0.43 5.92 12.24
N VAL A 254 -0.54 6.20 13.53
CA VAL A 254 -1.62 7.05 14.05
C VAL A 254 -1.56 8.44 13.42
N ASN A 255 -0.37 9.06 13.39
CA ASN A 255 -0.19 10.37 12.77
C ASN A 255 -0.48 10.37 11.27
N LEU A 256 -0.21 9.28 10.55
CA LEU A 256 -0.54 9.18 9.12
C LEU A 256 -2.03 9.39 8.86
N VAL A 257 -2.91 8.94 9.74
CA VAL A 257 -4.37 9.12 9.61
C VAL A 257 -4.74 10.60 9.53
N TYR A 258 -4.12 11.43 10.35
CA TYR A 258 -4.43 12.85 10.51
C TYR A 258 -3.53 13.79 9.69
N THR A 259 -2.62 13.24 8.91
CA THR A 259 -1.69 14.01 8.09
C THR A 259 -1.63 13.50 6.65
N ARG A 260 -0.89 12.43 6.39
CA ARG A 260 -0.65 11.88 5.04
C ARG A 260 -1.94 11.43 4.37
N LEU A 261 -2.82 10.74 5.08
CA LEU A 261 -4.06 10.17 4.52
C LEU A 261 -5.12 11.24 4.22
N LEU A 262 -5.02 12.45 4.77
CA LEU A 262 -5.89 13.58 4.40
C LEU A 262 -5.75 13.97 2.91
N SER A 263 -4.60 13.66 2.31
CA SER A 263 -4.35 13.91 0.89
C SER A 263 -4.89 12.81 -0.02
N GLY A 264 -5.01 11.57 0.49
CA GLY A 264 -5.49 10.44 -0.29
C GLY A 264 -4.88 9.10 0.12
N PRO A 265 -5.13 8.03 -0.66
CA PRO A 265 -4.67 6.68 -0.37
C PRO A 265 -3.15 6.60 -0.23
N MET A 266 -2.70 5.69 0.63
CA MET A 266 -1.29 5.42 0.85
C MET A 266 -0.98 3.94 0.71
N ASP A 267 -0.01 3.61 -0.14
CA ASP A 267 0.58 2.26 -0.17
C ASP A 267 1.61 2.13 0.95
N TYR A 268 1.10 1.78 2.13
CA TYR A 268 1.89 1.61 3.36
C TYR A 268 2.61 0.27 3.42
N THR A 269 2.17 -0.70 2.65
CA THR A 269 2.67 -2.09 2.64
C THR A 269 2.57 -2.80 3.99
N PRO A 270 1.34 -2.92 4.59
CA PRO A 270 1.14 -3.56 5.89
C PRO A 270 1.25 -5.09 5.82
N GLY A 271 1.18 -5.74 6.99
CA GLY A 271 1.02 -7.19 7.08
C GLY A 271 2.32 -7.95 7.27
N VAL A 272 3.37 -7.32 7.79
CA VAL A 272 4.58 -8.03 8.23
C VAL A 272 4.28 -8.74 9.56
N VAL A 273 3.78 -9.98 9.45
CA VAL A 273 3.30 -10.78 10.59
C VAL A 273 4.43 -11.40 11.41
N SER A 274 5.60 -11.58 10.83
CA SER A 274 6.81 -12.00 11.55
C SER A 274 7.31 -10.95 12.54
N LEU A 275 6.88 -9.69 12.39
CA LEU A 275 7.31 -8.53 13.17
C LEU A 275 8.83 -8.35 13.23
N LYS A 276 9.53 -8.79 12.18
CA LYS A 276 10.99 -8.76 12.06
C LYS A 276 11.45 -7.93 10.87
N GLY A 277 12.38 -7.01 11.14
CA GLY A 277 13.15 -6.31 10.13
C GLY A 277 14.50 -6.99 9.88
N ARG A 278 15.38 -6.28 9.20
CA ARG A 278 16.71 -6.76 8.82
C ARG A 278 17.49 -7.26 10.04
N GLY A 279 18.08 -8.46 9.91
CA GLY A 279 18.81 -9.13 11.02
C GLY A 279 17.92 -9.44 12.22
N ASP A 280 16.67 -9.82 11.98
CA ASP A 280 15.67 -10.15 13.00
C ASP A 280 15.38 -9.04 14.02
N THR A 281 15.69 -7.79 13.68
CA THR A 281 15.39 -6.66 14.56
C THR A 281 13.88 -6.44 14.71
N PRO A 282 13.33 -6.29 15.95
CA PRO A 282 11.90 -6.21 16.16
C PRO A 282 11.28 -4.97 15.51
N ILE A 283 10.09 -5.14 14.93
CA ILE A 283 9.24 -4.06 14.43
C ILE A 283 8.33 -3.59 15.57
N PRO A 284 8.22 -2.27 15.84
CA PRO A 284 7.38 -1.73 16.91
C PRO A 284 5.87 -1.85 16.61
N SER A 285 5.33 -3.05 16.70
CA SER A 285 3.94 -3.38 16.36
C SER A 285 3.49 -4.61 17.13
N THR A 286 2.16 -4.83 17.21
CA THR A 286 1.61 -6.13 17.61
C THR A 286 1.04 -6.85 16.39
N LEU A 287 0.82 -8.16 16.50
CA LEU A 287 0.22 -8.96 15.44
C LEU A 287 -1.20 -8.46 15.09
N ALA A 288 -2.01 -8.13 16.09
CA ALA A 288 -3.36 -7.59 15.87
C ALA A 288 -3.35 -6.22 15.18
N ARG A 289 -2.34 -5.38 15.50
CA ARG A 289 -2.16 -4.09 14.80
C ARG A 289 -1.92 -4.29 13.30
N GLN A 290 -1.13 -5.28 12.90
CA GLN A 290 -0.89 -5.54 11.47
C GLN A 290 -2.19 -5.83 10.71
N LEU A 291 -3.19 -6.45 11.35
CA LEU A 291 -4.52 -6.62 10.77
C LEU A 291 -5.31 -5.31 10.72
N ALA A 292 -5.29 -4.54 11.81
CA ALA A 292 -6.01 -3.27 11.91
C ALA A 292 -5.56 -2.25 10.84
N LEU A 293 -4.29 -2.27 10.46
CA LEU A 293 -3.72 -1.35 9.44
C LEU A 293 -4.42 -1.47 8.09
N TYR A 294 -4.93 -2.65 7.70
CA TYR A 294 -5.68 -2.83 6.44
C TYR A 294 -6.99 -2.04 6.40
N VAL A 295 -7.55 -1.71 7.56
CA VAL A 295 -8.76 -0.90 7.66
C VAL A 295 -8.41 0.56 7.92
N VAL A 296 -7.43 0.83 8.77
CA VAL A 296 -7.05 2.19 9.17
C VAL A 296 -6.40 2.94 8.02
N ILE A 297 -5.40 2.34 7.37
CA ILE A 297 -4.68 2.97 6.26
C ILE A 297 -5.37 2.60 4.95
N TYR A 298 -5.96 3.60 4.31
CA TYR A 298 -6.69 3.39 3.06
C TYR A 298 -5.75 3.33 1.85
N SER A 299 -5.91 2.27 1.07
CA SER A 299 -5.39 2.16 -0.30
C SER A 299 -6.27 1.21 -1.11
N PRO A 300 -6.62 1.52 -2.37
CA PRO A 300 -7.32 0.58 -3.26
C PRO A 300 -6.49 -0.66 -3.60
N ILE A 301 -5.19 -0.56 -3.46
CA ILE A 301 -4.23 -1.67 -3.61
C ILE A 301 -3.42 -1.78 -2.32
N GLN A 302 -3.45 -2.95 -1.68
CA GLN A 302 -2.74 -3.18 -0.42
C GLN A 302 -1.93 -4.47 -0.46
N MET A 303 -0.72 -4.41 0.06
CA MET A 303 0.19 -5.53 0.05
C MET A 303 -0.02 -6.45 1.27
N LEU A 304 0.06 -7.78 1.07
CA LEU A 304 0.48 -8.70 2.10
C LEU A 304 2.02 -8.73 2.04
N ALA A 305 2.64 -7.95 2.89
CA ALA A 305 4.03 -7.54 2.69
C ALA A 305 5.07 -8.56 3.13
N ASP A 306 4.70 -9.49 4.03
CA ASP A 306 5.62 -10.51 4.55
C ASP A 306 5.86 -11.67 3.56
N LEU A 307 6.77 -12.53 3.92
CA LEU A 307 7.10 -13.72 3.14
C LEU A 307 5.97 -14.78 3.24
N PRO A 308 5.68 -15.54 2.19
CA PRO A 308 4.67 -16.60 2.23
C PRO A 308 4.82 -17.58 3.39
N GLU A 309 6.06 -17.95 3.74
CA GLU A 309 6.37 -18.85 4.87
C GLU A 309 5.99 -18.25 6.23
N HIS A 310 6.14 -16.94 6.44
CA HIS A 310 5.76 -16.29 7.69
C HIS A 310 4.24 -16.27 7.90
N TYR A 311 3.46 -16.16 6.83
CA TYR A 311 2.01 -16.34 6.93
C TYR A 311 1.61 -17.76 7.28
N ALA A 312 2.39 -18.76 6.87
CA ALA A 312 2.15 -20.15 7.26
C ALA A 312 2.44 -20.41 8.75
N GLU A 313 3.33 -19.63 9.36
CA GLU A 313 3.62 -19.67 10.81
C GLU A 313 2.50 -18.98 11.64
N HIS A 314 1.70 -18.10 11.02
CA HIS A 314 0.60 -17.36 11.64
C HIS A 314 -0.75 -17.60 10.95
N PRO A 315 -1.25 -18.83 10.90
CA PRO A 315 -2.49 -19.14 10.18
C PRO A 315 -3.73 -18.45 10.76
N GLU A 316 -3.68 -18.04 12.03
CA GLU A 316 -4.77 -17.35 12.75
C GLU A 316 -5.12 -15.97 12.17
N VAL A 317 -4.20 -15.32 11.49
CA VAL A 317 -4.44 -14.00 10.87
C VAL A 317 -5.09 -14.11 9.49
N MET A 318 -4.92 -15.23 8.80
CA MET A 318 -5.32 -15.40 7.39
C MET A 318 -6.83 -15.28 7.14
N PRO A 319 -7.73 -15.73 8.05
CA PRO A 319 -9.17 -15.51 7.86
C PRO A 319 -9.54 -14.04 7.69
N PHE A 320 -8.93 -13.13 8.46
CA PHE A 320 -9.15 -11.70 8.32
C PHE A 320 -8.48 -11.16 7.05
N LEU A 321 -7.21 -11.48 6.82
CA LEU A 321 -6.44 -11.00 5.67
C LEU A 321 -7.07 -11.40 4.32
N ARG A 322 -7.67 -12.59 4.23
CA ARG A 322 -8.42 -13.00 3.03
C ARG A 322 -9.71 -12.21 2.87
N ALA A 323 -10.40 -11.91 3.97
CA ALA A 323 -11.73 -11.34 3.96
C ALA A 323 -11.77 -9.82 3.82
N VAL A 324 -10.77 -9.09 4.36
CA VAL A 324 -10.76 -7.62 4.33
C VAL A 324 -10.65 -7.10 2.90
N PRO A 325 -11.59 -6.24 2.44
CA PRO A 325 -11.52 -5.65 1.10
C PRO A 325 -10.59 -4.43 1.08
N THR A 326 -10.36 -3.89 -0.11
CA THR A 326 -9.64 -2.63 -0.32
C THR A 326 -10.52 -1.57 -1.00
N ASP A 327 -11.73 -1.93 -1.42
CA ASP A 327 -12.71 -1.05 -2.03
C ASP A 327 -13.89 -0.80 -1.09
N TRP A 328 -14.08 0.45 -0.69
CA TRP A 328 -15.00 0.84 0.35
C TRP A 328 -16.14 1.68 -0.20
N GLU A 329 -17.38 1.35 0.18
CA GLU A 329 -18.57 2.15 -0.12
C GLU A 329 -18.62 3.42 0.73
N SER A 330 -18.28 3.28 2.00
CA SER A 330 -18.18 4.41 2.93
C SER A 330 -17.09 4.17 3.97
N SER A 331 -16.58 5.28 4.50
CA SER A 331 -15.53 5.30 5.51
C SER A 331 -15.83 6.42 6.48
N GLN A 332 -15.58 6.18 7.78
CA GLN A 332 -15.73 7.20 8.81
C GLN A 332 -14.76 6.96 9.97
N LEU A 333 -14.24 8.03 10.54
CA LEU A 333 -13.54 7.99 11.82
C LEU A 333 -14.58 7.97 12.94
N VAL A 334 -14.76 6.82 13.63
CA VAL A 334 -15.79 6.67 14.67
C VAL A 334 -15.31 7.06 16.05
N ALA A 335 -13.99 7.05 16.27
CA ALA A 335 -13.33 7.62 17.44
C ALA A 335 -11.87 7.92 17.09
N GLY A 336 -11.29 8.95 17.67
CA GLY A 336 -9.88 9.26 17.44
C GLY A 336 -9.45 10.56 18.10
N GLU A 337 -8.17 10.62 18.39
CA GLU A 337 -7.48 11.80 18.86
C GLU A 337 -6.15 11.93 18.15
N VAL A 338 -5.88 13.14 17.64
CA VAL A 338 -4.69 13.41 16.82
C VAL A 338 -3.42 13.07 17.59
N GLY A 339 -2.62 12.18 17.00
CA GLY A 339 -1.35 11.71 17.59
C GLY A 339 -1.48 10.59 18.60
N GLU A 340 -2.70 10.23 19.04
CA GLU A 340 -2.92 9.27 20.12
C GLU A 340 -3.52 7.94 19.64
N TYR A 341 -4.65 7.98 18.92
CA TYR A 341 -5.31 6.78 18.42
C TYR A 341 -6.27 7.09 17.27
N ALA A 342 -6.64 6.06 16.53
CA ALA A 342 -7.65 6.14 15.48
C ALA A 342 -8.49 4.85 15.42
N VAL A 343 -9.82 5.01 15.27
CA VAL A 343 -10.77 3.92 15.06
C VAL A 343 -11.57 4.22 13.78
N MET A 344 -11.29 3.48 12.72
CA MET A 344 -11.93 3.62 11.43
C MET A 344 -13.00 2.55 11.25
N ALA A 345 -14.21 2.94 10.85
CA ALA A 345 -15.24 2.03 10.37
C ALA A 345 -15.44 2.18 8.86
N ARG A 346 -15.44 1.06 8.13
CA ARG A 346 -15.57 1.06 6.67
C ARG A 346 -16.58 0.01 6.22
N ARG A 347 -17.41 0.37 5.25
CA ARG A 347 -18.35 -0.55 4.62
C ARG A 347 -17.79 -1.09 3.32
N ASP A 348 -17.83 -2.40 3.15
CA ASP A 348 -17.47 -3.05 1.89
C ASP A 348 -18.41 -2.60 0.75
N ARG A 349 -17.86 -2.23 -0.40
CA ARG A 349 -18.63 -1.86 -1.59
C ARG A 349 -19.40 -3.03 -2.18
N ASN A 350 -18.85 -4.22 -2.08
CA ASN A 350 -19.35 -5.41 -2.76
C ASN A 350 -20.24 -6.29 -1.86
N SER A 351 -20.43 -5.89 -0.60
CA SER A 351 -21.29 -6.60 0.35
C SER A 351 -21.92 -5.65 1.38
N SER A 352 -22.72 -6.20 2.30
CA SER A 352 -23.24 -5.46 3.45
C SER A 352 -22.36 -5.58 4.70
N ALA A 353 -21.15 -6.11 4.56
CA ALA A 353 -20.21 -6.24 5.69
C ALA A 353 -19.59 -4.88 6.04
N TRP A 354 -19.29 -4.73 7.33
CA TRP A 354 -18.51 -3.61 7.86
C TRP A 354 -17.21 -4.12 8.45
N TYR A 355 -16.22 -3.25 8.45
CA TYR A 355 -14.92 -3.52 9.04
C TYR A 355 -14.53 -2.37 9.94
N VAL A 356 -13.96 -2.69 11.10
CA VAL A 356 -13.36 -1.71 12.00
C VAL A 356 -11.89 -2.04 12.17
N GLY A 357 -11.05 -1.02 12.09
CA GLY A 357 -9.65 -1.07 12.48
C GLY A 357 -9.39 -0.01 13.54
N ALA A 358 -8.75 -0.40 14.62
CA ALA A 358 -8.36 0.48 15.71
C ALA A 358 -6.85 0.33 15.98
N ILE A 359 -6.15 1.44 16.10
CA ILE A 359 -4.72 1.50 16.46
C ILE A 359 -4.46 2.59 17.49
N THR A 360 -3.42 2.42 18.28
CA THR A 360 -3.00 3.39 19.29
C THR A 360 -1.50 3.71 19.17
N ASP A 361 -1.06 4.76 19.84
CA ASP A 361 0.35 5.11 20.01
C ASP A 361 1.08 4.11 20.95
N GLU A 362 2.11 4.54 21.63
CA GLU A 362 2.89 3.74 22.59
C GLU A 362 2.15 3.42 23.89
N HIS A 363 0.93 3.93 24.06
CA HIS A 363 0.10 3.77 25.28
C HIS A 363 -1.10 2.87 24.98
N GLY A 364 -1.39 1.92 25.86
CA GLY A 364 -2.59 1.11 25.79
C GLY A 364 -3.86 1.92 26.09
N ARG A 365 -4.98 1.55 25.44
CA ARG A 365 -6.26 2.26 25.59
C ARG A 365 -7.45 1.32 25.72
N GLN A 366 -8.47 1.79 26.41
CA GLN A 366 -9.82 1.22 26.37
C GLN A 366 -10.75 2.23 25.70
N ILE A 367 -11.41 1.80 24.62
CA ILE A 367 -12.26 2.66 23.80
C ILE A 367 -13.66 2.04 23.74
N ASP A 368 -14.67 2.83 24.06
CA ASP A 368 -16.05 2.42 23.97
C ASP A 368 -16.59 2.72 22.56
N LEU A 369 -16.71 1.69 21.72
CA LEU A 369 -17.14 1.77 20.34
C LEU A 369 -18.65 1.60 20.19
N PRO A 370 -19.41 2.66 19.87
CA PRO A 370 -20.82 2.52 19.51
C PRO A 370 -20.95 1.88 18.12
N LEU A 371 -21.91 0.96 17.96
CA LEU A 371 -22.13 0.27 16.68
C LEU A 371 -23.22 0.94 15.83
N SER A 372 -23.52 2.20 16.08
CA SER A 372 -24.58 2.97 15.37
C SER A 372 -24.36 3.12 13.85
N PHE A 373 -23.18 2.83 13.34
CA PHE A 373 -22.89 2.77 11.90
C PHE A 373 -23.48 1.52 11.21
N LEU A 374 -23.87 0.48 11.97
CA LEU A 374 -24.51 -0.74 11.45
C LEU A 374 -25.99 -0.46 11.12
N ASP A 375 -26.57 -1.26 10.23
CA ASP A 375 -28.00 -1.20 9.92
C ASP A 375 -28.83 -1.61 11.16
N PRO A 376 -29.70 -0.72 11.71
CA PRO A 376 -30.47 -1.01 12.92
C PRO A 376 -31.50 -2.14 12.75
N LYS A 377 -31.79 -2.54 11.51
CA LYS A 377 -32.73 -3.62 11.20
C LYS A 377 -32.09 -5.00 11.15
N ARG A 378 -30.77 -5.09 11.36
CA ARG A 378 -30.00 -6.32 11.18
C ARG A 378 -29.22 -6.70 12.43
N LYS A 379 -29.03 -8.01 12.59
CA LYS A 379 -28.00 -8.56 13.49
C LYS A 379 -26.73 -8.87 12.70
N TYR A 380 -25.62 -8.79 13.38
CA TYR A 380 -24.31 -9.06 12.77
C TYR A 380 -23.54 -10.06 13.60
N ARG A 381 -22.76 -10.92 12.93
CA ARG A 381 -21.67 -11.66 13.52
C ARG A 381 -20.43 -10.76 13.48
N ALA A 382 -19.96 -10.33 14.64
CA ALA A 382 -18.69 -9.63 14.80
C ALA A 382 -17.57 -10.67 15.00
N GLU A 383 -16.65 -10.74 14.05
CA GLU A 383 -15.41 -11.53 14.12
C GLU A 383 -14.31 -10.56 14.56
N ILE A 384 -13.83 -10.74 15.80
CA ILE A 384 -12.93 -9.81 16.47
C ILE A 384 -11.54 -10.43 16.53
N TYR A 385 -10.54 -9.68 16.13
CA TYR A 385 -9.12 -10.02 16.12
C TYR A 385 -8.38 -8.93 16.90
N ARG A 386 -7.91 -9.24 18.09
CA ARG A 386 -7.40 -8.26 19.04
C ARG A 386 -6.10 -8.66 19.69
N ASP A 387 -5.45 -7.70 20.31
CA ASP A 387 -4.35 -7.95 21.23
C ASP A 387 -4.79 -8.88 22.37
N GLY A 388 -3.91 -9.78 22.80
CA GLY A 388 -4.06 -10.56 24.02
C GLY A 388 -4.01 -9.66 25.27
N ASP A 389 -4.45 -10.19 26.41
CA ASP A 389 -4.59 -9.37 27.63
C ASP A 389 -3.23 -8.86 28.18
N ASP A 390 -2.13 -9.52 27.86
CA ASP A 390 -0.74 -9.18 28.21
C ASP A 390 0.10 -8.70 27.01
N ALA A 391 -0.54 -8.31 25.91
CA ALA A 391 0.14 -7.82 24.72
C ALA A 391 0.85 -6.48 25.01
N ASP A 392 2.03 -6.33 24.42
CA ASP A 392 2.81 -5.09 24.38
C ASP A 392 3.81 -5.19 23.21
N PHE A 393 3.90 -4.15 22.40
CA PHE A 393 4.75 -4.17 21.20
C PHE A 393 6.25 -4.36 21.48
N ARG A 394 6.71 -4.16 22.71
CA ARG A 394 8.12 -4.33 23.10
C ARG A 394 8.40 -5.72 23.68
N SER A 395 7.51 -6.22 24.52
CA SER A 395 7.74 -7.38 25.35
C SER A 395 6.94 -8.62 24.97
N ASN A 396 5.74 -8.46 24.41
CA ASN A 396 4.87 -9.57 24.01
C ASN A 396 4.00 -9.23 22.77
N PRO A 397 4.62 -8.99 21.59
CA PRO A 397 3.93 -8.49 20.40
C PRO A 397 3.03 -9.53 19.72
N PHE A 398 3.22 -10.82 20.03
CA PHE A 398 2.47 -11.93 19.44
C PHE A 398 1.28 -12.39 20.31
N ALA A 399 1.07 -11.79 21.49
CA ALA A 399 -0.13 -12.07 22.28
C ALA A 399 -1.36 -11.63 21.49
N PHE A 400 -2.15 -12.60 21.07
CA PHE A 400 -3.25 -12.44 20.12
C PHE A 400 -4.47 -13.24 20.59
N ALA A 401 -5.65 -12.68 20.40
CA ALA A 401 -6.91 -13.34 20.70
C ALA A 401 -7.92 -13.10 19.58
N SER A 402 -8.75 -14.10 19.33
CA SER A 402 -9.88 -13.95 18.43
C SER A 402 -11.17 -14.46 19.08
N GLU A 403 -12.26 -13.78 18.82
CA GLU A 403 -13.57 -14.16 19.32
C GLU A 403 -14.68 -13.79 18.34
N THR A 404 -15.85 -14.39 18.54
CA THR A 404 -17.03 -14.09 17.74
C THR A 404 -18.20 -13.74 18.65
N ARG A 405 -18.91 -12.65 18.31
CA ARG A 405 -20.10 -12.20 19.06
C ARG A 405 -21.24 -11.88 18.10
N THR A 406 -22.47 -12.03 18.55
CA THR A 406 -23.63 -11.48 17.84
C THR A 406 -23.96 -10.10 18.40
N VAL A 407 -24.07 -9.12 17.51
CA VAL A 407 -24.29 -7.70 17.86
C VAL A 407 -25.36 -7.05 16.98
N THR A 408 -25.83 -5.91 17.39
CA THR A 408 -26.77 -5.01 16.70
C THR A 408 -26.26 -3.58 16.69
N ALA A 409 -26.89 -2.69 15.96
CA ALA A 409 -26.56 -1.25 15.95
C ALA A 409 -26.78 -0.55 17.31
N ALA A 410 -27.55 -1.16 18.22
CA ALA A 410 -27.80 -0.63 19.57
C ALA A 410 -26.70 -0.99 20.58
N ASP A 411 -25.83 -1.93 20.22
CA ASP A 411 -24.76 -2.41 21.10
C ASP A 411 -23.53 -1.49 21.08
N ARG A 412 -22.69 -1.69 22.06
CA ARG A 412 -21.37 -1.08 22.19
C ARG A 412 -20.34 -2.18 22.43
N LEU A 413 -19.15 -2.02 21.86
CA LEU A 413 -18.00 -2.90 22.11
C LEU A 413 -16.94 -2.12 22.90
N GLN A 414 -16.36 -2.76 23.90
CA GLN A 414 -15.15 -2.26 24.55
C GLN A 414 -13.93 -2.78 23.82
N LEU A 415 -13.27 -1.91 23.07
CA LEU A 415 -11.97 -2.20 22.47
C LEU A 415 -10.89 -2.11 23.55
N ARG A 416 -10.00 -3.09 23.61
CA ARG A 416 -8.85 -3.12 24.53
C ARG A 416 -7.58 -3.23 23.68
N ILE A 417 -6.94 -2.10 23.47
CA ILE A 417 -5.78 -1.98 22.62
C ILE A 417 -4.54 -1.89 23.50
N ALA A 418 -3.60 -2.80 23.30
CA ALA A 418 -2.32 -2.82 24.01
C ALA A 418 -1.43 -1.62 23.63
N PRO A 419 -0.37 -1.31 24.39
CA PRO A 419 0.64 -0.36 23.97
C PRO A 419 1.19 -0.73 22.56
N GLY A 420 1.15 0.21 21.61
CA GLY A 420 1.55 -0.02 20.22
C GLY A 420 0.70 -1.04 19.48
N GLY A 421 -0.46 -1.35 20.00
CA GLY A 421 -1.33 -2.42 19.54
C GLY A 421 -2.45 -1.99 18.60
N GLY A 422 -3.35 -2.94 18.35
CA GLY A 422 -4.52 -2.74 17.50
C GLY A 422 -5.61 -3.80 17.68
N GLU A 423 -6.74 -3.51 17.06
CA GLU A 423 -7.88 -4.42 16.99
C GLU A 423 -8.55 -4.32 15.62
N ALA A 424 -8.84 -5.45 15.01
CA ALA A 424 -9.54 -5.54 13.73
C ALA A 424 -10.84 -6.32 13.91
N ILE A 425 -11.94 -5.80 13.36
CA ILE A 425 -13.26 -6.43 13.49
C ILE A 425 -13.92 -6.49 12.12
N ARG A 426 -14.50 -7.66 11.80
CA ARG A 426 -15.38 -7.83 10.66
C ARG A 426 -16.81 -8.08 11.14
N PHE A 427 -17.76 -7.28 10.66
CA PHE A 427 -19.19 -7.43 10.94
C PHE A 427 -19.90 -8.03 9.72
N VAL A 428 -20.32 -9.26 9.83
CA VAL A 428 -21.05 -9.98 8.77
C VAL A 428 -22.54 -9.99 9.11
N PRO A 429 -23.44 -9.45 8.25
CA PRO A 429 -24.86 -9.46 8.53
C PRO A 429 -25.37 -10.90 8.61
N LEU A 430 -26.18 -11.18 9.65
CA LEU A 430 -26.90 -12.45 9.78
C LEU A 430 -28.17 -12.40 8.92
N ARG A 431 -28.54 -13.53 8.38
CA ARG A 431 -29.79 -13.70 7.58
C ARG A 431 -31.03 -13.60 8.44
#